data_ae0f9354ea433c4ead8f9c010c07fddd
#
_entry.id   ae0f9354ea433c4ead8f9c010c07fddd
#
_cell.length_a   1.000
_cell.length_b   1.000
_cell.length_c   1.000
_cell.angle_alpha   90.00
_cell.angle_beta   90.00
_cell.angle_gamma   90.00
#
_symmetry.space_group_name_H-M   'P 1'
#
loop_
_entity.id
_entity.type
_entity.pdbx_description
1 polymer ?
#
loop_
_entity_poly.entity_id
_entity_poly.type
_entity_poly.pdbx_seq_one_letter_code
_entity_poly.pdbx_strand_id
1 'polypeptide(L)'
;MEDIKIYHSIWKNLIIVAICLAFVVLGVLQLLDGRNSFLVWASTLFFGIGGLFMLYIILRQRITNKPYYVITDECISMDSGMKKWEVRFADVEEFYLINVMSSKQIAIKYKKDVELQKMNEASSAGRTVRKFNEKIAGTQESLPADGFTIKPQQLCDLFNSKLTK
;
A
#
# COMPACT_ATOMS: atom_id res chain seq x y z
N MET A 1 16.52 17.14 -12.31
CA MET A 1 16.93 16.47 -11.05
C MET A 1 16.67 14.98 -11.18
N GLU A 2 17.37 14.14 -10.40
CA GLU A 2 17.20 12.68 -10.48
C GLU A 2 15.90 12.27 -9.79
N ASP A 3 15.09 11.42 -10.42
CA ASP A 3 13.83 10.92 -9.87
C ASP A 3 14.09 10.07 -8.62
N ILE A 4 13.40 10.37 -7.52
CA ILE A 4 13.53 9.59 -6.29
C ILE A 4 12.61 8.38 -6.38
N LYS A 5 13.21 7.18 -6.27
CA LYS A 5 12.51 5.91 -6.38
C LYS A 5 12.39 5.24 -5.02
N ILE A 6 11.17 4.91 -4.61
CA ILE A 6 10.87 4.24 -3.32
C ILE A 6 10.38 2.84 -3.61
N TYR A 7 10.93 1.87 -2.90
CA TYR A 7 10.64 0.44 -3.05
C TYR A 7 9.98 -0.12 -1.81
N HIS A 8 9.22 -1.20 -1.96
CA HIS A 8 8.69 -1.95 -0.83
C HIS A 8 9.83 -2.58 0.00
N SER A 9 9.65 -2.58 1.31
CA SER A 9 10.54 -3.29 2.23
C SER A 9 10.31 -4.80 2.11
N ILE A 10 11.35 -5.53 1.74
CA ILE A 10 11.31 -6.99 1.59
C ILE A 10 11.11 -7.69 2.93
N TRP A 11 11.69 -7.15 4.00
CA TRP A 11 11.70 -7.77 5.32
C TRP A 11 10.30 -8.02 5.89
N LYS A 12 9.39 -7.06 5.78
CA LYS A 12 8.01 -7.21 6.25
C LYS A 12 7.28 -8.33 5.50
N ASN A 13 7.48 -8.41 4.19
CA ASN A 13 6.87 -9.43 3.35
C ASN A 13 7.46 -10.83 3.62
N LEU A 14 8.78 -10.92 3.88
CA LEU A 14 9.44 -12.18 4.26
C LEU A 14 8.93 -12.72 5.59
N ILE A 15 8.66 -11.85 6.58
CA ILE A 15 8.06 -12.26 7.85
C ILE A 15 6.69 -12.90 7.62
N ILE A 16 5.84 -12.32 6.76
CA ILE A 16 4.53 -12.89 6.44
C ILE A 16 4.67 -14.27 5.79
N VAL A 17 5.61 -14.42 4.84
CA VAL A 17 5.89 -15.72 4.21
C VAL A 17 6.37 -16.74 5.25
N ALA A 18 7.25 -16.34 6.16
CA ALA A 18 7.74 -17.23 7.24
C ALA A 18 6.59 -17.68 8.16
N ILE A 19 5.66 -16.78 8.51
CA ILE A 19 4.47 -17.13 9.31
C ILE A 19 3.59 -18.11 8.54
N CYS A 20 3.31 -17.87 7.26
CA CYS A 20 2.54 -18.78 6.42
C CYS A 20 3.19 -20.19 6.36
N LEU A 21 4.50 -20.27 6.19
CA LEU A 21 5.23 -21.53 6.18
C LEU A 21 5.12 -22.26 7.52
N ALA A 22 5.23 -21.55 8.65
CA ALA A 22 5.05 -22.14 9.97
C ALA A 22 3.65 -22.76 10.13
N PHE A 23 2.60 -22.08 9.69
CA PHE A 23 1.23 -22.62 9.70
C PHE A 23 1.06 -23.83 8.80
N VAL A 24 1.69 -23.84 7.62
CA VAL A 24 1.67 -25.00 6.72
C VAL A 24 2.34 -26.20 7.36
N VAL A 25 3.54 -26.02 7.96
CA VAL A 25 4.26 -27.09 8.65
C VAL A 25 3.42 -27.66 9.80
N LEU A 26 2.85 -26.81 10.66
CA LEU A 26 1.97 -27.25 11.75
C LEU A 26 0.75 -28.00 11.25
N GLY A 27 0.13 -27.52 10.15
CA GLY A 27 -1.01 -28.20 9.53
C GLY A 27 -0.63 -29.58 9.00
N VAL A 28 0.51 -29.71 8.30
CA VAL A 28 1.00 -30.99 7.78
C VAL A 28 1.29 -31.95 8.92
N LEU A 29 1.95 -31.50 10.01
CA LEU A 29 2.21 -32.34 11.17
C LEU A 29 0.91 -32.87 11.79
N GLN A 30 -0.11 -32.05 11.93
CA GLN A 30 -1.42 -32.46 12.45
C GLN A 30 -2.09 -33.52 11.55
N LEU A 31 -1.96 -33.39 10.23
CA LEU A 31 -2.48 -34.38 9.27
C LEU A 31 -1.75 -35.72 9.39
N LEU A 32 -0.42 -35.69 9.58
CA LEU A 32 0.39 -36.89 9.78
C LEU A 32 0.05 -37.59 11.10
N ASP A 33 -0.32 -36.83 12.15
CA ASP A 33 -0.80 -37.37 13.44
C ASP A 33 -2.26 -37.90 13.37
N GLY A 34 -2.86 -37.98 12.18
CA GLY A 34 -4.18 -38.54 11.97
C GLY A 34 -5.34 -37.57 12.31
N ARG A 35 -5.06 -36.31 12.57
CA ARG A 35 -6.09 -35.26 12.84
C ARG A 35 -6.67 -34.72 11.53
N ASN A 36 -7.44 -35.54 10.84
CA ASN A 36 -8.07 -35.21 9.55
C ASN A 36 -9.35 -34.37 9.72
N SER A 37 -9.23 -33.17 10.29
CA SER A 37 -10.33 -32.22 10.38
C SER A 37 -10.40 -31.32 9.13
N PHE A 38 -11.61 -31.00 8.67
CA PHE A 38 -11.83 -30.03 7.59
C PHE A 38 -11.11 -28.70 7.86
N LEU A 39 -11.10 -28.23 9.11
CA LEU A 39 -10.40 -27.01 9.52
C LEU A 39 -8.88 -27.09 9.30
N VAL A 40 -8.27 -28.24 9.60
CA VAL A 40 -6.82 -28.45 9.38
C VAL A 40 -6.50 -28.40 7.90
N TRP A 41 -7.29 -29.06 7.06
CA TRP A 41 -7.12 -29.00 5.61
C TRP A 41 -7.31 -27.59 5.05
N ALA A 42 -8.41 -26.93 5.44
CA ALA A 42 -8.74 -25.60 4.96
C ALA A 42 -7.66 -24.57 5.34
N SER A 43 -7.18 -24.60 6.60
CA SER A 43 -6.11 -23.70 7.06
C SER A 43 -4.79 -23.96 6.36
N THR A 44 -4.38 -25.23 6.20
CA THR A 44 -3.13 -25.61 5.53
C THR A 44 -3.14 -25.14 4.06
N LEU A 45 -4.24 -25.36 3.35
CA LEU A 45 -4.40 -24.88 1.97
C LEU A 45 -4.41 -23.36 1.89
N PHE A 46 -5.14 -22.69 2.77
CA PHE A 46 -5.23 -21.23 2.79
C PHE A 46 -3.85 -20.57 2.98
N PHE A 47 -3.09 -21.01 3.99
CA PHE A 47 -1.75 -20.49 4.24
C PHE A 47 -0.74 -20.94 3.19
N GLY A 48 -0.88 -22.14 2.63
CA GLY A 48 -0.03 -22.65 1.56
C GLY A 48 -0.19 -21.80 0.28
N ILE A 49 -1.42 -21.63 -0.20
CA ILE A 49 -1.71 -20.82 -1.38
C ILE A 49 -1.36 -19.34 -1.13
N GLY A 50 -1.74 -18.80 0.04
CA GLY A 50 -1.43 -17.42 0.42
C GLY A 50 0.06 -17.15 0.50
N GLY A 51 0.82 -18.06 1.10
CA GLY A 51 2.28 -17.97 1.20
C GLY A 51 2.97 -18.02 -0.17
N LEU A 52 2.54 -18.92 -1.06
CA LEU A 52 3.06 -18.99 -2.43
C LEU A 52 2.73 -17.73 -3.24
N PHE A 53 1.52 -17.20 -3.09
CA PHE A 53 1.12 -15.97 -3.75
C PHE A 53 1.95 -14.77 -3.28
N MET A 54 2.19 -14.64 -1.97
CA MET A 54 3.07 -13.60 -1.43
C MET A 54 4.52 -13.76 -1.92
N LEU A 55 5.03 -14.98 -1.97
CA LEU A 55 6.37 -15.27 -2.51
C LEU A 55 6.46 -14.87 -3.98
N TYR A 56 5.45 -15.18 -4.78
CA TYR A 56 5.36 -14.75 -6.18
C TYR A 56 5.41 -13.22 -6.32
N ILE A 57 4.67 -12.48 -5.49
CA ILE A 57 4.68 -11.01 -5.49
C ILE A 57 6.08 -10.48 -5.19
N ILE A 58 6.75 -11.03 -4.14
CA ILE A 58 8.10 -10.63 -3.75
C ILE A 58 9.09 -10.87 -4.89
N LEU A 59 9.05 -12.06 -5.49
CA LEU A 59 9.93 -12.42 -6.60
C LEU A 59 9.69 -11.54 -7.83
N ARG A 60 8.43 -11.31 -8.19
CA ARG A 60 8.06 -10.42 -9.28
C ARG A 60 8.57 -9.01 -9.06
N GLN A 61 8.39 -8.43 -7.87
CA GLN A 61 8.89 -7.10 -7.55
C GLN A 61 10.43 -7.03 -7.63
N ARG A 62 11.11 -8.10 -7.20
CA ARG A 62 12.57 -8.20 -7.25
C ARG A 62 13.10 -8.29 -8.69
N ILE A 63 12.48 -9.14 -9.51
CA ILE A 63 12.89 -9.35 -10.91
C ILE A 63 12.61 -8.10 -11.76
N THR A 64 11.45 -7.46 -11.57
CA THR A 64 11.07 -6.29 -12.36
C THR A 64 11.73 -5.01 -11.87
N ASN A 65 12.30 -5.01 -10.67
CA ASN A 65 12.94 -3.84 -10.02
C ASN A 65 12.13 -2.53 -10.16
N LYS A 66 10.79 -2.67 -10.16
CA LYS A 66 9.89 -1.53 -10.34
C LYS A 66 9.69 -0.81 -9.01
N PRO A 67 9.94 0.49 -8.95
CA PRO A 67 9.64 1.29 -7.77
C PRO A 67 8.14 1.38 -7.55
N TYR A 68 7.72 1.42 -6.29
CA TYR A 68 6.32 1.66 -5.95
C TYR A 68 5.95 3.15 -6.09
N TYR A 69 6.82 4.04 -5.61
CA TYR A 69 6.73 5.47 -5.83
C TYR A 69 7.88 5.95 -6.72
N VAL A 70 7.55 6.80 -7.67
CA VAL A 70 8.50 7.64 -8.40
C VAL A 70 8.13 9.09 -8.11
N ILE A 71 9.03 9.81 -7.47
CA ILE A 71 8.84 11.21 -7.07
C ILE A 71 9.71 12.05 -7.99
N THR A 72 9.06 12.83 -8.82
CA THR A 72 9.69 13.83 -9.69
C THR A 72 9.62 15.22 -9.04
N ASP A 73 9.98 16.26 -9.75
CA ASP A 73 9.78 17.63 -9.27
C ASP A 73 8.33 18.12 -9.43
N GLU A 74 7.53 17.45 -10.28
CA GLU A 74 6.16 17.88 -10.61
C GLU A 74 5.09 17.01 -9.96
N CYS A 75 5.37 15.71 -9.78
CA CYS A 75 4.36 14.76 -9.35
C CYS A 75 4.93 13.56 -8.57
N ILE A 76 4.04 12.89 -7.86
CA ILE A 76 4.23 11.57 -7.28
C ILE A 76 3.48 10.58 -8.15
N SER A 77 4.19 9.65 -8.77
CA SER A 77 3.59 8.51 -9.49
C SER A 77 3.66 7.27 -8.62
N MET A 78 2.55 6.55 -8.52
CA MET A 78 2.44 5.28 -7.81
C MET A 78 2.08 4.17 -8.80
N ASP A 79 2.83 3.08 -8.78
CA ASP A 79 2.53 1.87 -9.56
C ASP A 79 2.31 0.69 -8.60
N SER A 80 1.05 0.34 -8.36
CA SER A 80 0.67 -0.82 -7.54
C SER A 80 0.72 -2.15 -8.31
N GLY A 81 1.12 -2.12 -9.59
CA GLY A 81 1.07 -3.27 -10.49
C GLY A 81 -0.31 -3.51 -11.13
N MET A 82 -1.39 -3.05 -10.50
CA MET A 82 -2.76 -3.11 -11.04
C MET A 82 -3.26 -1.75 -11.50
N LYS A 83 -2.85 -0.69 -10.84
CA LYS A 83 -3.28 0.68 -11.15
C LYS A 83 -2.09 1.63 -11.00
N LYS A 84 -1.93 2.48 -12.01
CA LYS A 84 -1.05 3.65 -11.92
C LYS A 84 -1.87 4.83 -11.45
N TRP A 85 -1.33 5.60 -10.55
CA TRP A 85 -1.95 6.79 -10.01
C TRP A 85 -0.91 7.89 -9.88
N GLU A 86 -1.33 9.11 -10.13
CA GLU A 86 -0.45 10.27 -10.13
C GLU A 86 -1.07 11.41 -9.33
N VAL A 87 -0.23 12.08 -8.55
CA VAL A 87 -0.59 13.27 -7.78
C VAL A 87 0.38 14.38 -8.13
N ARG A 88 -0.12 15.47 -8.68
CA ARG A 88 0.68 16.66 -9.00
C ARG A 88 0.87 17.51 -7.76
N PHE A 89 2.08 17.95 -7.50
CA PHE A 89 2.35 18.85 -6.37
C PHE A 89 1.63 20.19 -6.50
N ALA A 90 1.42 20.68 -7.72
CA ALA A 90 0.67 21.90 -7.99
C ALA A 90 -0.79 21.87 -7.47
N ASP A 91 -1.38 20.67 -7.35
CA ASP A 91 -2.76 20.45 -6.93
C ASP A 91 -2.91 20.29 -5.41
N VAL A 92 -1.80 20.12 -4.69
CA VAL A 92 -1.77 19.78 -3.27
C VAL A 92 -1.43 21.01 -2.43
N GLU A 93 -2.12 21.17 -1.30
CA GLU A 93 -1.83 22.15 -0.27
C GLU A 93 -0.84 21.58 0.76
N GLU A 94 -1.06 20.35 1.23
CA GLU A 94 -0.28 19.72 2.29
C GLU A 94 -0.40 18.19 2.24
N PHE A 95 0.66 17.50 2.67
CA PHE A 95 0.65 16.08 3.01
C PHE A 95 0.82 15.91 4.51
N TYR A 96 0.01 15.05 5.13
CA TYR A 96 0.11 14.77 6.57
C TYR A 96 -0.13 13.29 6.87
N LEU A 97 0.50 12.80 7.94
CA LEU A 97 0.36 11.42 8.38
C LEU A 97 -0.95 11.20 9.12
N ILE A 98 -1.63 10.12 8.75
CA ILE A 98 -2.82 9.61 9.43
C ILE A 98 -2.65 8.13 9.74
N ASN A 99 -3.39 7.67 10.75
CA ASN A 99 -3.52 6.25 11.05
C ASN A 99 -4.91 5.79 10.61
N VAL A 100 -4.97 4.89 9.64
CA VAL A 100 -6.22 4.26 9.21
C VAL A 100 -6.17 2.81 9.67
N MET A 101 -6.97 2.48 10.68
CA MET A 101 -6.90 1.20 11.38
C MET A 101 -5.49 0.95 11.93
N SER A 102 -4.78 -0.07 11.43
CA SER A 102 -3.42 -0.44 11.86
C SER A 102 -2.32 0.01 10.88
N SER A 103 -2.67 0.79 9.85
CA SER A 103 -1.76 1.20 8.80
C SER A 103 -1.53 2.71 8.82
N LYS A 104 -0.27 3.12 8.65
CA LYS A 104 0.07 4.53 8.44
C LYS A 104 -0.13 4.90 6.98
N GLN A 105 -0.81 6.01 6.76
CA GLN A 105 -1.05 6.56 5.44
C GLN A 105 -0.69 8.06 5.42
N ILE A 106 -0.37 8.57 4.25
CA ILE A 106 -0.17 9.98 4.01
C ILE A 106 -1.44 10.51 3.35
N ALA A 107 -2.17 11.33 4.09
CA ALA A 107 -3.35 12.03 3.61
C ALA A 107 -2.93 13.15 2.67
N ILE A 108 -3.72 13.38 1.63
CA ILE A 108 -3.50 14.44 0.65
C ILE A 108 -4.56 15.50 0.88
N LYS A 109 -4.12 16.68 1.28
CA LYS A 109 -4.97 17.87 1.32
C LYS A 109 -4.82 18.60 -0.01
N TYR A 110 -5.83 18.49 -0.87
CA TYR A 110 -5.86 19.21 -2.13
C TYR A 110 -6.24 20.66 -1.93
N LYS A 111 -5.89 21.52 -2.89
CA LYS A 111 -6.44 22.88 -2.98
C LYS A 111 -7.94 22.80 -3.19
N LYS A 112 -8.71 23.75 -2.64
CA LYS A 112 -10.19 23.69 -2.61
C LYS A 112 -10.84 23.56 -3.99
N ASP A 113 -10.32 24.25 -4.99
CA ASP A 113 -10.77 24.17 -6.38
C ASP A 113 -10.53 22.78 -6.98
N VAL A 114 -9.36 22.21 -6.76
CA VAL A 114 -9.01 20.85 -7.22
C VAL A 114 -9.84 19.79 -6.51
N GLU A 115 -10.08 19.95 -5.21
CA GLU A 115 -10.91 19.03 -4.42
C GLU A 115 -12.35 18.96 -4.95
N LEU A 116 -12.94 20.11 -5.27
CA LEU A 116 -14.26 20.20 -5.89
C LEU A 116 -14.28 19.60 -7.29
N GLN A 117 -13.28 19.88 -8.11
CA GLN A 117 -13.15 19.32 -9.45
C GLN A 117 -13.07 17.78 -9.39
N LYS A 118 -12.18 17.23 -8.57
CA LYS A 118 -12.01 15.78 -8.38
C LYS A 118 -13.29 15.10 -7.87
N MET A 119 -14.08 15.77 -7.04
CA MET A 119 -15.37 15.26 -6.58
C MET A 119 -16.41 15.24 -7.72
N ASN A 120 -16.43 16.26 -8.57
CA ASN A 120 -17.37 16.38 -9.68
C ASN A 120 -17.06 15.40 -10.81
N GLU A 121 -15.79 15.21 -11.13
CA GLU A 121 -15.33 14.29 -12.18
C GLU A 121 -15.42 12.82 -11.76
N ALA A 122 -15.50 12.52 -10.45
CA ALA A 122 -15.58 11.17 -9.96
C ALA A 122 -16.90 10.50 -10.35
N SER A 123 -16.82 9.22 -10.74
CA SER A 123 -17.99 8.36 -10.90
C SER A 123 -18.82 8.28 -9.61
N SER A 124 -20.07 7.83 -9.68
CA SER A 124 -20.92 7.67 -8.48
C SER A 124 -20.27 6.79 -7.41
N ALA A 125 -19.64 5.68 -7.80
CA ALA A 125 -18.85 4.83 -6.90
C ALA A 125 -17.63 5.58 -6.35
N GLY A 126 -16.89 6.31 -7.19
CA GLY A 126 -15.74 7.12 -6.78
C GLY A 126 -16.11 8.20 -5.76
N ARG A 127 -17.22 8.90 -5.95
CA ARG A 127 -17.76 9.88 -4.98
C ARG A 127 -18.09 9.25 -3.63
N THR A 128 -18.69 8.06 -3.63
CA THR A 128 -19.00 7.34 -2.40
C THR A 128 -17.72 6.98 -1.64
N VAL A 129 -16.71 6.46 -2.33
CA VAL A 129 -15.41 6.13 -1.72
C VAL A 129 -14.71 7.38 -1.16
N ARG A 130 -14.70 8.51 -1.89
CA ARG A 130 -14.10 9.77 -1.42
C ARG A 130 -14.78 10.31 -0.16
N LYS A 131 -16.13 10.33 -0.14
CA LYS A 131 -16.91 10.74 1.04
C LYS A 131 -16.66 9.81 2.24
N PHE A 132 -16.52 8.52 2.00
CA PHE A 132 -16.21 7.55 3.04
C PHE A 132 -14.81 7.77 3.61
N ASN A 133 -13.81 7.99 2.75
CA ASN A 133 -12.45 8.33 3.16
C ASN A 133 -12.40 9.63 3.96
N GLU A 134 -13.10 10.67 3.50
CA GLU A 134 -13.21 11.95 4.19
C GLU A 134 -13.79 11.79 5.60
N LYS A 135 -14.81 10.93 5.77
CA LYS A 135 -15.42 10.65 7.07
C LYS A 135 -14.50 9.88 8.01
N ILE A 136 -13.67 8.96 7.51
CA ILE A 136 -12.79 8.10 8.33
C ILE A 136 -11.41 8.71 8.52
N ALA A 137 -10.87 9.29 7.47
CA ALA A 137 -9.47 9.72 7.40
C ALA A 137 -9.30 11.25 7.34
N GLY A 138 -10.43 12.02 7.26
CA GLY A 138 -10.39 13.47 7.11
C GLY A 138 -9.88 13.96 5.76
N THR A 139 -9.74 13.06 4.78
CA THR A 139 -9.23 13.36 3.43
C THR A 139 -9.92 12.49 2.38
N GLN A 140 -10.06 13.03 1.17
CA GLN A 140 -10.65 12.26 0.06
C GLN A 140 -9.74 11.16 -0.46
N GLU A 141 -8.42 11.36 -0.38
CA GLU A 141 -7.40 10.43 -0.89
C GLU A 141 -6.21 10.33 0.07
N SER A 142 -5.65 9.13 0.16
CA SER A 142 -4.45 8.87 0.94
C SER A 142 -3.52 7.90 0.23
N LEU A 143 -2.23 8.02 0.53
CA LEU A 143 -1.16 7.20 -0.01
C LEU A 143 -0.66 6.24 1.08
N PRO A 144 -0.43 4.96 0.79
CA PRO A 144 0.23 4.07 1.72
C PRO A 144 1.59 4.62 2.17
N ALA A 145 1.86 4.61 3.47
CA ALA A 145 3.14 5.03 4.03
C ALA A 145 3.92 3.89 4.68
N ASP A 146 3.25 2.79 5.00
CA ASP A 146 3.87 1.61 5.59
C ASP A 146 4.36 0.61 4.54
N GLY A 147 5.39 -0.15 4.92
CA GLY A 147 5.90 -1.24 4.07
C GLY A 147 7.00 -0.83 3.11
N PHE A 148 7.54 0.38 3.22
CA PHE A 148 8.61 0.87 2.36
C PHE A 148 9.98 0.86 3.03
N THR A 149 11.02 1.07 2.23
CA THR A 149 12.41 1.18 2.69
C THR A 149 12.68 2.48 3.46
N ILE A 150 11.80 3.46 3.35
CA ILE A 150 11.80 4.73 4.06
C ILE A 150 10.76 4.74 5.18
N LYS A 151 11.02 5.44 6.28
CA LYS A 151 10.05 5.58 7.37
C LYS A 151 8.87 6.46 6.94
N PRO A 152 7.63 6.20 7.43
CA PRO A 152 6.43 6.96 7.06
C PRO A 152 6.58 8.48 7.22
N GLN A 153 7.19 8.94 8.35
CA GLN A 153 7.40 10.37 8.57
C GLN A 153 8.37 10.97 7.55
N GLN A 154 9.48 10.30 7.29
CA GLN A 154 10.46 10.76 6.30
C GLN A 154 9.87 10.82 4.89
N LEU A 155 8.97 9.88 4.55
CA LEU A 155 8.27 9.90 3.26
C LEU A 155 7.31 11.09 3.17
N CYS A 156 6.58 11.39 4.25
CA CYS A 156 5.69 12.54 4.34
C CYS A 156 6.47 13.86 4.22
N ASP A 157 7.59 13.98 4.94
CA ASP A 157 8.46 15.16 4.91
C ASP A 157 9.07 15.36 3.52
N LEU A 158 9.43 14.26 2.84
CA LEU A 158 9.93 14.28 1.46
C LEU A 158 8.86 14.82 0.49
N PHE A 159 7.60 14.38 0.63
CA PHE A 159 6.50 14.89 -0.21
C PHE A 159 6.29 16.39 0.04
N ASN A 160 6.24 16.81 1.30
CA ASN A 160 6.08 18.23 1.65
C ASN A 160 7.25 19.10 1.17
N SER A 161 8.48 18.58 1.18
CA SER A 161 9.65 19.31 0.68
C SER A 161 9.58 19.66 -0.81
N LYS A 162 8.70 18.97 -1.56
CA LYS A 162 8.46 19.23 -2.99
C LYS A 162 7.33 20.23 -3.24
N LEU A 163 6.48 20.52 -2.23
CA LEU A 163 5.40 21.52 -2.36
C LEU A 163 5.90 22.97 -2.35
N THR A 164 7.07 23.23 -1.84
CA THR A 164 7.56 24.57 -1.49
C THR A 164 8.36 25.25 -2.61
N LYS A 165 8.16 24.83 -3.86
CA LYS A 165 8.89 25.46 -4.96
C LYS A 165 7.96 26.03 -6.04
#